data_875bda5237cc8757d6b0473a07328ced
#
_entry.id   875bda5237cc8757d6b0473a07328ced
#
_cell.length_a   1.000
_cell.length_b   1.000
_cell.length_c   1.000
_cell.angle_alpha   90.00
_cell.angle_beta   90.00
_cell.angle_gamma   90.00
#
_symmetry.space_group_name_H-M   'P 1'
#
loop_
_entity.id
_entity.type
_entity.pdbx_description
1 polymer ?
#
loop_
_entity_poly.entity_id
_entity_poly.type
_entity_poly.pdbx_seq_one_letter_code
_entity_poly.pdbx_strand_id
1 'polypeptide(L)'
;MKRAKNITDLEISFNKGTILVVSDVHIPFHDPDAVKAFIKYSKKVQPKAIVLNGDIMDFFRLSRFTKGEGRNPLEEITLCRSFLSELRKNNPDANIYYVIGNHETRLERYVMEKAPELVSLIEDVFSILKVKDFNIHGCASITMNNSFVFKHGTLLGNKSGLSAIKEIEKAYMSGCSGHTHRLAKFITRKSGRKFVWAEGGCLCDLEPEY
;
A
#
# COMPACT_ATOMS: atom_id res chain seq x y z
N MET A 1 9.63 15.12 -3.96
CA MET A 1 10.33 13.84 -3.83
C MET A 1 10.45 13.22 -5.21
N LYS A 2 11.66 12.95 -5.75
CA LYS A 2 11.80 12.21 -7.00
C LYS A 2 11.32 10.77 -6.73
N ARG A 3 10.42 10.26 -7.55
CA ARG A 3 9.94 8.87 -7.48
C ARG A 3 11.11 7.92 -7.71
N ALA A 4 11.10 6.74 -7.08
CA ALA A 4 11.99 5.64 -7.43
C ALA A 4 12.01 5.47 -8.95
N LYS A 5 13.18 5.39 -9.54
CA LYS A 5 13.44 5.65 -10.98
C LYS A 5 12.63 4.80 -11.96
N ASN A 6 11.95 3.74 -11.52
CA ASN A 6 11.26 2.77 -12.40
C ASN A 6 9.82 2.44 -11.98
N ILE A 7 9.24 3.10 -10.98
CA ILE A 7 7.89 2.80 -10.51
C ILE A 7 6.92 3.82 -11.13
N THR A 8 6.03 3.34 -11.99
CA THR A 8 5.09 4.15 -12.78
C THR A 8 3.67 4.04 -12.28
N ASP A 9 2.83 5.00 -12.65
CA ASP A 9 1.40 4.90 -12.50
C ASP A 9 0.86 3.86 -13.48
N LEU A 10 -0.19 3.13 -13.09
CA LEU A 10 -0.82 2.07 -13.88
C LEU A 10 -2.25 2.48 -14.21
N GLU A 11 -2.64 2.27 -15.47
CA GLU A 11 -4.03 2.39 -15.91
C GLU A 11 -4.60 1.01 -16.16
N ILE A 12 -5.78 0.72 -15.60
CA ILE A 12 -6.45 -0.56 -15.76
C ILE A 12 -7.91 -0.39 -16.20
N SER A 13 -8.39 -1.34 -16.98
CA SER A 13 -9.81 -1.49 -17.26
C SER A 13 -10.40 -2.59 -16.41
N PHE A 14 -11.52 -2.31 -15.75
CA PHE A 14 -12.20 -3.25 -14.88
C PHE A 14 -13.72 -3.18 -15.12
N ASN A 15 -14.27 -4.26 -15.67
CA ASN A 15 -15.68 -4.26 -16.10
C ASN A 15 -16.63 -4.73 -15.01
N LYS A 16 -16.34 -5.90 -14.39
CA LYS A 16 -17.23 -6.52 -13.40
C LYS A 16 -16.46 -7.45 -12.47
N GLY A 17 -16.79 -7.42 -11.21
CA GLY A 17 -16.24 -8.32 -10.17
C GLY A 17 -16.00 -7.59 -8.88
N THR A 18 -15.37 -8.29 -7.94
CA THR A 18 -14.96 -7.73 -6.65
C THR A 18 -13.49 -7.33 -6.71
N ILE A 19 -13.16 -6.17 -6.19
CA ILE A 19 -11.80 -5.74 -5.86
C ILE A 19 -11.69 -5.69 -4.35
N LEU A 20 -10.72 -6.40 -3.80
CA LEU A 20 -10.35 -6.24 -2.39
C LEU A 20 -9.20 -5.24 -2.28
N VAL A 21 -9.29 -4.35 -1.31
CA VAL A 21 -8.25 -3.37 -1.01
C VAL A 21 -7.78 -3.58 0.43
N VAL A 22 -6.49 -3.61 0.63
CA VAL A 22 -5.84 -3.64 1.94
C VAL A 22 -4.70 -2.65 1.95
N SER A 23 -4.47 -1.99 3.07
CA SER A 23 -3.46 -0.95 3.25
C SER A 23 -2.83 -1.06 4.63
N ASP A 24 -1.64 -0.50 4.78
CA ASP A 24 -1.03 -0.25 6.09
C ASP A 24 -0.97 -1.54 6.94
N VAL A 25 -0.36 -2.59 6.39
CA VAL A 25 -0.16 -3.87 7.08
C VAL A 25 1.05 -3.79 8.01
N HIS A 26 2.09 -3.04 7.59
CA HIS A 26 3.30 -2.78 8.36
C HIS A 26 4.01 -4.04 8.87
N ILE A 27 4.19 -5.05 8.00
CA ILE A 27 4.95 -6.25 8.38
C ILE A 27 6.34 -5.85 8.85
N PRO A 28 6.77 -6.27 10.06
CA PRO A 28 6.21 -7.33 10.91
C PRO A 28 5.23 -6.88 12.02
N PHE A 29 4.86 -5.61 12.08
CA PHE A 29 4.00 -5.03 13.13
C PHE A 29 2.51 -5.08 12.77
N HIS A 30 2.11 -6.08 11.99
CA HIS A 30 0.72 -6.32 11.64
C HIS A 30 -0.02 -7.03 12.78
N ASP A 31 -1.33 -6.84 12.85
CA ASP A 31 -2.20 -7.68 13.66
C ASP A 31 -2.36 -9.06 12.96
N PRO A 32 -1.85 -10.16 13.57
CA PRO A 32 -1.88 -11.48 12.95
C PRO A 32 -3.29 -11.99 12.69
N ASP A 33 -4.25 -11.66 13.55
CA ASP A 33 -5.63 -12.12 13.40
C ASP A 33 -6.37 -11.32 12.32
N ALA A 34 -6.10 -10.03 12.20
CA ALA A 34 -6.61 -9.21 11.10
C ALA A 34 -6.08 -9.70 9.74
N VAL A 35 -4.78 -10.00 9.65
CA VAL A 35 -4.17 -10.54 8.42
C VAL A 35 -4.74 -11.92 8.08
N LYS A 36 -4.87 -12.83 9.05
CA LYS A 36 -5.53 -14.15 8.84
C LYS A 36 -6.97 -13.99 8.36
N ALA A 37 -7.72 -13.05 8.96
CA ALA A 37 -9.10 -12.77 8.57
C ALA A 37 -9.16 -12.26 7.12
N PHE A 38 -8.25 -11.35 6.73
CA PHE A 38 -8.14 -10.86 5.35
C PHE A 38 -7.85 -12.00 4.36
N ILE A 39 -6.85 -12.85 4.62
CA ILE A 39 -6.50 -13.99 3.76
C ILE A 39 -7.69 -14.96 3.65
N LYS A 40 -8.32 -15.30 4.76
CA LYS A 40 -9.51 -16.17 4.77
C LYS A 40 -10.68 -15.58 3.98
N TYR A 41 -10.91 -14.28 4.11
CA TYR A 41 -11.96 -13.57 3.39
C TYR A 41 -11.65 -13.49 1.89
N SER A 42 -10.42 -13.18 1.51
CA SER A 42 -10.00 -13.13 0.11
C SER A 42 -10.22 -14.49 -0.58
N LYS A 43 -9.83 -15.59 0.09
CA LYS A 43 -10.07 -16.96 -0.40
C LYS A 43 -11.56 -17.27 -0.57
N LYS A 44 -12.43 -16.79 0.34
CA LYS A 44 -13.88 -17.01 0.28
C LYS A 44 -14.51 -16.23 -0.87
N VAL A 45 -14.10 -14.97 -1.08
CA VAL A 45 -14.71 -14.06 -2.06
C VAL A 45 -14.21 -14.32 -3.47
N GLN A 46 -13.00 -14.88 -3.63
CA GLN A 46 -12.31 -15.06 -4.92
C GLN A 46 -12.38 -13.79 -5.77
N PRO A 47 -11.74 -12.70 -5.31
CA PRO A 47 -11.82 -11.42 -5.99
C PRO A 47 -11.14 -11.49 -7.36
N LYS A 48 -11.61 -10.68 -8.30
CA LYS A 48 -10.92 -10.51 -9.59
C LYS A 48 -9.65 -9.70 -9.48
N ALA A 49 -9.60 -8.80 -8.50
CA ALA A 49 -8.38 -8.04 -8.22
C ALA A 49 -8.19 -7.82 -6.71
N ILE A 50 -6.93 -7.73 -6.31
CA ILE A 50 -6.51 -7.34 -4.96
C ILE A 50 -5.55 -6.17 -5.12
N VAL A 51 -5.78 -5.10 -4.38
CA VAL A 51 -4.90 -3.93 -4.31
C VAL A 51 -4.28 -3.86 -2.92
N LEU A 52 -2.98 -4.11 -2.86
CA LEU A 52 -2.13 -3.81 -1.70
C LEU A 52 -1.78 -2.32 -1.80
N ASN A 53 -2.46 -1.49 -1.01
CA ASN A 53 -2.48 -0.04 -1.22
C ASN A 53 -1.39 0.71 -0.42
N GLY A 54 -0.21 0.13 -0.36
CA GLY A 54 0.98 0.69 0.27
C GLY A 54 1.14 0.39 1.75
N ASP A 55 2.35 0.61 2.25
CA ASP A 55 2.78 0.36 3.61
C ASP A 55 2.48 -1.09 4.06
N ILE A 56 2.77 -2.06 3.17
CA ILE A 56 2.65 -3.48 3.46
C ILE A 56 3.84 -3.94 4.30
N MET A 57 5.03 -3.39 4.04
CA MET A 57 6.25 -3.61 4.81
C MET A 57 6.62 -2.36 5.58
N ASP A 58 7.14 -2.51 6.81
CA ASP A 58 7.46 -1.35 7.65
C ASP A 58 8.84 -0.75 7.38
N PHE A 59 9.88 -1.56 7.24
CA PHE A 59 11.27 -1.10 7.24
C PHE A 59 11.63 -0.27 8.51
N PHE A 60 11.23 -0.76 9.67
CA PHE A 60 11.37 -0.07 10.96
C PHE A 60 12.79 0.46 11.20
N ARG A 61 13.81 -0.38 10.95
CA ARG A 61 15.24 -0.01 11.17
C ARG A 61 15.71 1.14 10.28
N LEU A 62 15.01 1.41 9.19
CA LEU A 62 15.32 2.50 8.26
C LEU A 62 14.48 3.77 8.54
N SER A 63 13.69 3.74 9.61
CA SER A 63 12.94 4.91 10.08
C SER A 63 13.88 6.03 10.54
N ARG A 64 13.39 7.27 10.50
CA ARG A 64 14.07 8.45 11.07
C ARG A 64 13.89 8.59 12.57
N PHE A 65 12.94 7.87 13.14
CA PHE A 65 12.64 7.93 14.58
C PHE A 65 13.62 7.09 15.39
N THR A 66 13.68 7.36 16.69
CA THR A 66 14.50 6.58 17.65
C THR A 66 14.10 5.11 17.58
N LYS A 67 15.10 4.23 17.51
CA LYS A 67 14.91 2.80 17.30
C LYS A 67 15.32 2.08 18.57
N GLY A 68 14.43 1.27 19.10
CA GLY A 68 14.77 0.25 20.06
C GLY A 68 15.57 -0.90 19.42
N GLU A 69 15.79 -1.98 20.15
CA GLU A 69 16.28 -3.25 19.59
C GLU A 69 15.21 -3.79 18.63
N GLY A 70 15.41 -3.65 17.33
CA GLY A 70 14.43 -4.00 16.33
C GLY A 70 14.93 -5.11 15.42
N ARG A 71 14.00 -5.68 14.63
CA ARG A 71 14.29 -6.76 13.67
C ARG A 71 15.23 -6.31 12.56
N ASN A 72 15.97 -7.26 12.00
CA ASN A 72 16.82 -7.04 10.85
C ASN A 72 15.92 -6.79 9.59
N PRO A 73 16.24 -5.80 8.74
CA PRO A 73 15.50 -5.59 7.49
C PRO A 73 15.36 -6.84 6.60
N LEU A 74 16.31 -7.78 6.65
CA LEU A 74 16.22 -9.04 5.91
C LEU A 74 15.11 -9.96 6.46
N GLU A 75 14.85 -9.92 7.76
CA GLU A 75 13.73 -10.65 8.37
C GLU A 75 12.40 -10.04 7.95
N GLU A 76 12.29 -8.71 7.95
CA GLU A 76 11.10 -8.01 7.47
C GLU A 76 10.80 -8.35 6.01
N ILE A 77 11.83 -8.35 5.13
CA ILE A 77 11.71 -8.76 3.73
C ILE A 77 11.21 -10.20 3.61
N THR A 78 11.76 -11.12 4.43
CA THR A 78 11.40 -12.53 4.39
C THR A 78 9.95 -12.73 4.81
N LEU A 79 9.50 -12.07 5.87
CA LEU A 79 8.11 -12.12 6.34
C LEU A 79 7.15 -11.53 5.31
N CYS A 80 7.51 -10.39 4.70
CA CYS A 80 6.70 -9.78 3.66
C CYS A 80 6.57 -10.70 2.44
N ARG A 81 7.66 -11.32 1.97
CA ARG A 81 7.61 -12.32 0.89
C ARG A 81 6.70 -13.50 1.24
N SER A 82 6.73 -13.98 2.49
CA SER A 82 5.87 -15.06 2.96
C SER A 82 4.39 -14.67 2.88
N PHE A 83 4.05 -13.46 3.30
CA PHE A 83 2.69 -12.91 3.15
C PHE A 83 2.26 -12.84 1.68
N LEU A 84 3.11 -12.31 0.79
CA LEU A 84 2.80 -12.21 -0.65
C LEU A 84 2.60 -13.60 -1.29
N SER A 85 3.42 -14.58 -0.91
CA SER A 85 3.30 -15.96 -1.36
C SER A 85 1.98 -16.59 -0.88
N GLU A 86 1.63 -16.42 0.38
CA GLU A 86 0.39 -16.93 0.95
C GLU A 86 -0.83 -16.29 0.29
N LEU A 87 -0.80 -14.98 0.08
CA LEU A 87 -1.86 -14.24 -0.61
C LEU A 87 -2.06 -14.79 -2.03
N ARG A 88 -1.00 -14.96 -2.80
CA ARG A 88 -1.06 -15.53 -4.16
C ARG A 88 -1.60 -16.95 -4.15
N LYS A 89 -1.12 -17.81 -3.25
CA LYS A 89 -1.57 -19.20 -3.12
C LYS A 89 -3.09 -19.29 -2.87
N ASN A 90 -3.65 -18.40 -2.08
CA ASN A 90 -5.07 -18.39 -1.78
C ASN A 90 -5.93 -17.68 -2.85
N ASN A 91 -5.32 -16.94 -3.76
CA ASN A 91 -5.99 -16.19 -4.82
C ASN A 91 -5.27 -16.37 -6.17
N PRO A 92 -5.22 -17.60 -6.73
CA PRO A 92 -4.40 -17.92 -7.90
C PRO A 92 -4.81 -17.11 -9.14
N ASP A 93 -6.10 -16.84 -9.32
CA ASP A 93 -6.66 -16.19 -10.50
C ASP A 93 -6.85 -14.66 -10.35
N ALA A 94 -6.57 -14.10 -9.18
CA ALA A 94 -6.72 -12.67 -8.96
C ALA A 94 -5.57 -11.87 -9.59
N ASN A 95 -5.88 -10.74 -10.21
CA ASN A 95 -4.87 -9.73 -10.52
C ASN A 95 -4.46 -9.03 -9.22
N ILE A 96 -3.21 -9.17 -8.81
CA ILE A 96 -2.70 -8.54 -7.59
C ILE A 96 -1.81 -7.37 -7.96
N TYR A 97 -2.13 -6.21 -7.42
CA TYR A 97 -1.40 -4.96 -7.59
C TYR A 97 -0.83 -4.51 -6.26
N TYR A 98 0.41 -4.02 -6.28
CA TYR A 98 1.06 -3.47 -5.10
C TYR A 98 1.41 -2.00 -5.36
N VAL A 99 0.64 -1.11 -4.79
CA VAL A 99 0.89 0.34 -4.81
C VAL A 99 1.96 0.66 -3.77
N ILE A 100 2.96 1.44 -4.15
CA ILE A 100 4.04 1.83 -3.24
C ILE A 100 3.53 2.80 -2.17
N GLY A 101 3.88 2.55 -0.90
CA GLY A 101 3.67 3.46 0.21
C GLY A 101 4.93 4.24 0.60
N ASN A 102 4.86 5.02 1.65
CA ASN A 102 6.02 5.77 2.13
C ASN A 102 7.01 4.90 2.91
N HIS A 103 6.59 3.77 3.47
CA HIS A 103 7.46 2.82 4.16
C HIS A 103 8.30 2.04 3.15
N GLU A 104 7.75 1.61 2.04
CA GLU A 104 8.50 0.97 0.96
C GLU A 104 9.64 1.85 0.43
N THR A 105 9.51 3.17 0.51
CA THR A 105 10.56 4.10 0.07
C THR A 105 11.65 4.37 1.12
N ARG A 106 11.55 3.81 2.33
CA ARG A 106 12.50 4.07 3.44
C ARG A 106 13.92 3.66 3.10
N LEU A 107 14.12 2.53 2.42
CA LEU A 107 15.47 2.08 2.05
C LEU A 107 16.15 3.06 1.10
N GLU A 108 15.50 3.41 0.00
CA GLU A 108 16.07 4.37 -0.97
C GLU A 108 16.35 5.71 -0.31
N ARG A 109 15.43 6.19 0.51
CA ARG A 109 15.58 7.45 1.23
C ARG A 109 16.71 7.42 2.24
N TYR A 110 16.86 6.31 2.99
CA TYR A 110 17.96 6.13 3.94
C TYR A 110 19.33 6.16 3.23
N VAL A 111 19.46 5.43 2.12
CA VAL A 111 20.70 5.43 1.35
C VAL A 111 20.97 6.81 0.74
N MET A 112 19.96 7.48 0.19
CA MET A 112 20.09 8.86 -0.29
C MET A 112 20.61 9.83 0.77
N GLU A 113 20.21 9.65 2.03
CA GLU A 113 20.60 10.54 3.14
C GLU A 113 21.97 10.19 3.73
N LYS A 114 22.35 8.92 3.73
CA LYS A 114 23.56 8.44 4.42
C LYS A 114 24.72 8.07 3.50
N ALA A 115 24.45 7.66 2.28
CA ALA A 115 25.43 7.18 1.31
C ALA A 115 24.88 7.39 -0.12
N PRO A 116 24.70 8.66 -0.57
CA PRO A 116 24.05 8.96 -1.85
C PRO A 116 24.76 8.35 -3.06
N GLU A 117 26.06 8.10 -2.96
CA GLU A 117 26.86 7.42 -3.98
C GLU A 117 26.44 5.97 -4.24
N LEU A 118 25.75 5.32 -3.25
CA LEU A 118 25.30 3.95 -3.36
C LEU A 118 23.87 3.81 -3.92
N VAL A 119 23.14 4.90 -4.11
CA VAL A 119 21.72 4.88 -4.58
C VAL A 119 21.58 4.15 -5.91
N SER A 120 22.55 4.23 -6.80
CA SER A 120 22.49 3.55 -8.09
C SER A 120 22.73 2.04 -8.00
N LEU A 121 23.22 1.54 -6.88
CA LEU A 121 23.54 0.13 -6.64
C LEU A 121 22.42 -0.64 -5.93
N ILE A 122 21.47 0.06 -5.33
CA ILE A 122 20.34 -0.59 -4.68
C ILE A 122 19.22 -0.88 -5.67
N GLU A 123 18.60 -2.05 -5.50
CA GLU A 123 17.39 -2.42 -6.23
C GLU A 123 16.16 -1.67 -5.66
N ASP A 124 15.15 -1.48 -6.50
CA ASP A 124 13.86 -0.98 -6.02
C ASP A 124 13.18 -2.01 -5.09
N VAL A 125 12.25 -1.54 -4.26
CA VAL A 125 11.60 -2.38 -3.25
C VAL A 125 10.85 -3.57 -3.85
N PHE A 126 10.24 -3.43 -5.02
CA PHE A 126 9.50 -4.51 -5.66
C PHE A 126 10.44 -5.63 -6.18
N SER A 127 11.63 -5.26 -6.65
CA SER A 127 12.70 -6.22 -6.99
C SER A 127 13.22 -6.92 -5.73
N ILE A 128 13.48 -6.17 -4.66
CA ILE A 128 13.86 -6.72 -3.36
C ILE A 128 12.80 -7.69 -2.83
N LEU A 129 11.52 -7.36 -2.92
CA LEU A 129 10.42 -8.21 -2.49
C LEU A 129 10.11 -9.36 -3.46
N LYS A 130 10.73 -9.38 -4.64
CA LYS A 130 10.49 -10.37 -5.69
C LYS A 130 9.01 -10.47 -6.08
N VAL A 131 8.30 -9.34 -6.16
CA VAL A 131 6.85 -9.33 -6.40
C VAL A 131 6.48 -10.02 -7.71
N LYS A 132 7.35 -9.99 -8.72
CA LYS A 132 7.16 -10.67 -10.01
C LYS A 132 7.08 -12.20 -9.87
N ASP A 133 7.84 -12.80 -8.94
CA ASP A 133 7.83 -14.25 -8.70
C ASP A 133 6.45 -14.71 -8.18
N PHE A 134 5.69 -13.80 -7.58
CA PHE A 134 4.32 -14.02 -7.11
C PHE A 134 3.26 -13.54 -8.12
N ASN A 135 3.65 -13.16 -9.34
CA ASN A 135 2.76 -12.55 -10.33
C ASN A 135 1.98 -11.34 -9.78
N ILE A 136 2.71 -10.43 -9.09
CA ILE A 136 2.19 -9.20 -8.50
C ILE A 136 2.77 -8.01 -9.26
N HIS A 137 1.92 -7.03 -9.60
CA HIS A 137 2.30 -5.84 -10.33
C HIS A 137 2.57 -4.68 -9.37
N GLY A 138 3.86 -4.29 -9.22
CA GLY A 138 4.25 -3.11 -8.46
C GLY A 138 4.02 -1.82 -9.25
N CYS A 139 3.43 -0.80 -8.60
CA CYS A 139 3.12 0.49 -9.25
C CYS A 139 3.12 1.66 -8.25
N ALA A 140 3.09 2.89 -8.77
CA ALA A 140 3.01 4.08 -7.94
C ALA A 140 1.56 4.45 -7.56
N SER A 141 0.64 4.26 -8.47
CA SER A 141 -0.80 4.38 -8.27
C SER A 141 -1.53 3.59 -9.36
N ILE A 142 -2.83 3.37 -9.18
CA ILE A 142 -3.67 2.70 -10.17
C ILE A 142 -4.84 3.60 -10.50
N THR A 143 -5.00 3.96 -11.77
CA THR A 143 -6.22 4.61 -12.26
C THR A 143 -7.09 3.57 -12.96
N MET A 144 -8.29 3.36 -12.44
CA MET A 144 -9.25 2.40 -12.96
C MET A 144 -10.35 3.11 -13.73
N ASN A 145 -10.55 2.68 -14.98
CA ASN A 145 -11.59 3.19 -15.89
C ASN A 145 -11.62 4.74 -15.98
N ASN A 146 -10.48 5.39 -15.88
CA ASN A 146 -10.32 6.84 -15.90
C ASN A 146 -11.22 7.60 -14.87
N SER A 147 -11.69 6.92 -13.82
CA SER A 147 -12.70 7.46 -12.90
C SER A 147 -12.44 7.18 -11.43
N PHE A 148 -11.59 6.21 -11.11
CA PHE A 148 -11.29 5.82 -9.74
C PHE A 148 -9.77 5.58 -9.57
N VAL A 149 -9.16 6.13 -8.53
CA VAL A 149 -7.73 5.98 -8.26
C VAL A 149 -7.47 5.26 -6.95
N PHE A 150 -6.56 4.29 -6.99
CA PHE A 150 -5.95 3.69 -5.80
C PHE A 150 -4.54 4.26 -5.64
N LYS A 151 -4.25 4.82 -4.50
CA LYS A 151 -2.92 5.33 -4.14
C LYS A 151 -2.74 5.24 -2.64
N HIS A 152 -1.52 5.09 -2.18
CA HIS A 152 -1.29 5.08 -0.74
C HIS A 152 -1.69 6.42 -0.10
N GLY A 153 -1.42 7.52 -0.76
CA GLY A 153 -1.73 8.86 -0.26
C GLY A 153 -0.54 9.47 0.50
N THR A 154 -0.63 10.78 0.70
CA THR A 154 0.36 11.57 1.44
C THR A 154 -0.31 12.73 2.18
N LEU A 155 -1.61 12.90 2.01
CA LEU A 155 -2.36 14.00 2.62
C LEU A 155 -2.90 13.55 3.96
N LEU A 156 -2.52 14.30 5.00
CA LEU A 156 -2.96 14.05 6.36
C LEU A 156 -4.06 15.02 6.77
N GLY A 157 -5.09 14.47 7.38
CA GLY A 157 -6.09 15.20 8.14
C GLY A 157 -5.98 14.83 9.62
N ASN A 158 -6.39 15.69 10.53
CA ASN A 158 -6.42 15.43 11.96
C ASN A 158 -7.67 14.66 12.43
N LYS A 159 -8.62 14.38 11.52
CA LYS A 159 -9.84 13.60 11.77
C LYS A 159 -10.11 12.67 10.60
N SER A 160 -10.80 11.56 10.85
CA SER A 160 -11.27 10.64 9.80
C SER A 160 -12.12 11.38 8.76
N GLY A 161 -11.87 11.08 7.48
CA GLY A 161 -12.54 11.72 6.34
C GLY A 161 -11.91 13.03 5.87
N LEU A 162 -11.10 13.73 6.66
CA LEU A 162 -10.45 14.97 6.21
C LEU A 162 -9.39 14.73 5.14
N SER A 163 -8.66 13.62 5.23
CA SER A 163 -7.72 13.22 4.18
C SER A 163 -8.47 12.89 2.90
N ALA A 164 -9.59 12.19 2.99
CA ALA A 164 -10.46 11.87 1.86
C ALA A 164 -10.96 13.13 1.13
N ILE A 165 -11.35 14.17 1.88
CA ILE A 165 -11.76 15.46 1.30
C ILE A 165 -10.61 16.07 0.50
N LYS A 166 -9.42 16.19 1.11
CA LYS A 166 -8.23 16.75 0.46
C LYS A 166 -7.82 15.97 -0.78
N GLU A 167 -7.96 14.63 -0.74
CA GLU A 167 -7.64 13.78 -1.87
C GLU A 167 -8.60 13.99 -3.05
N ILE A 168 -9.91 14.14 -2.80
CA ILE A 168 -10.89 14.46 -3.84
C ILE A 168 -10.58 15.84 -4.46
N GLU A 169 -10.29 16.82 -3.63
CA GLU A 169 -9.98 18.16 -4.09
C GLU A 169 -8.74 18.20 -5.00
N LYS A 170 -7.73 17.43 -4.65
CA LYS A 170 -6.46 17.33 -5.41
C LYS A 170 -6.59 16.50 -6.68
N ALA A 171 -7.25 15.32 -6.60
CA ALA A 171 -7.36 14.40 -7.72
C ALA A 171 -8.50 14.75 -8.68
N TYR A 172 -9.53 15.43 -8.19
CA TYR A 172 -10.79 15.66 -8.90
C TYR A 172 -11.40 14.36 -9.45
N MET A 173 -11.29 13.29 -8.66
CA MET A 173 -11.62 11.92 -9.00
C MET A 173 -12.08 11.16 -7.76
N SER A 174 -12.84 10.09 -7.91
CA SER A 174 -13.08 9.14 -6.83
C SER A 174 -11.84 8.31 -6.54
N GLY A 175 -11.72 7.76 -5.33
CA GLY A 175 -10.56 6.94 -5.03
C GLY A 175 -10.55 6.28 -3.65
N CYS A 176 -9.42 5.64 -3.38
CA CYS A 176 -9.10 5.03 -2.10
C CYS A 176 -7.65 5.32 -1.73
N SER A 177 -7.41 5.64 -0.46
CA SER A 177 -6.07 5.82 0.10
C SER A 177 -5.91 5.09 1.43
N GLY A 178 -4.65 4.77 1.79
CA GLY A 178 -4.19 4.32 3.09
C GLY A 178 -3.56 5.47 3.90
N HIS A 179 -2.38 5.20 4.50
CA HIS A 179 -1.49 6.15 5.15
C HIS A 179 -1.99 6.72 6.49
N THR A 180 -3.28 6.95 6.64
CA THR A 180 -3.84 7.56 7.86
C THR A 180 -4.20 6.55 8.94
N HIS A 181 -4.18 5.25 8.64
CA HIS A 181 -4.65 4.14 9.46
C HIS A 181 -6.13 4.26 9.90
N ARG A 182 -6.86 5.22 9.29
CA ARG A 182 -8.26 5.49 9.63
C ARG A 182 -9.20 4.86 8.63
N LEU A 183 -10.33 4.42 9.11
CA LEU A 183 -11.43 3.97 8.25
C LEU A 183 -12.45 5.09 8.11
N ALA A 184 -12.64 5.57 6.89
CA ALA A 184 -13.62 6.60 6.59
C ALA A 184 -14.09 6.53 5.14
N LYS A 185 -15.27 7.05 4.88
CA LYS A 185 -15.81 7.24 3.53
C LYS A 185 -16.40 8.64 3.43
N PHE A 186 -15.93 9.40 2.46
CA PHE A 186 -16.46 10.72 2.16
C PHE A 186 -17.14 10.72 0.79
N ILE A 187 -18.31 11.36 0.71
CA ILE A 187 -19.09 11.49 -0.52
C ILE A 187 -19.42 12.96 -0.73
N THR A 188 -19.14 13.46 -1.91
CA THR A 188 -19.47 14.83 -2.28
C THR A 188 -19.98 14.91 -3.71
N ARG A 189 -20.63 16.05 -4.02
CA ARG A 189 -20.98 16.41 -5.40
C ARG A 189 -20.34 17.75 -5.74
N LYS A 190 -19.69 17.81 -6.90
CA LYS A 190 -19.07 19.03 -7.42
C LYS A 190 -19.30 19.08 -8.93
N SER A 191 -19.77 20.21 -9.44
CA SER A 191 -20.05 20.40 -10.88
C SER A 191 -20.91 19.29 -11.48
N GLY A 192 -21.98 18.87 -10.77
CA GLY A 192 -22.90 17.81 -11.21
C GLY A 192 -22.37 16.37 -11.08
N ARG A 193 -21.09 16.17 -10.77
CA ARG A 193 -20.47 14.84 -10.60
C ARG A 193 -20.44 14.43 -9.14
N LYS A 194 -20.67 13.14 -8.88
CA LYS A 194 -20.52 12.52 -7.55
C LYS A 194 -19.11 11.97 -7.41
N PHE A 195 -18.45 12.30 -6.31
CA PHE A 195 -17.16 11.76 -5.93
C PHE A 195 -17.29 10.98 -4.62
N VAL A 196 -16.56 9.89 -4.54
CA VAL A 196 -16.48 9.03 -3.35
C VAL A 196 -15.00 8.77 -3.07
N TRP A 197 -14.57 8.97 -1.83
CA TRP A 197 -13.24 8.59 -1.40
C TRP A 197 -13.31 7.75 -0.14
N ALA A 198 -12.53 6.66 -0.11
CA ALA A 198 -12.36 5.82 1.06
C ALA A 198 -10.96 5.99 1.65
N GLU A 199 -10.87 6.12 2.96
CA GLU A 199 -9.65 5.85 3.74
C GLU A 199 -9.70 4.38 4.13
N GLY A 200 -8.67 3.59 3.78
CA GLY A 200 -8.71 2.13 3.78
C GLY A 200 -8.57 1.46 5.14
N GLY A 201 -8.33 2.23 6.21
CA GLY A 201 -7.95 1.64 7.51
C GLY A 201 -6.54 1.05 7.47
N CYS A 202 -6.25 0.14 8.38
CA CYS A 202 -4.98 -0.58 8.46
C CYS A 202 -5.20 -2.02 8.93
N LEU A 203 -4.18 -2.87 8.75
CA LEU A 203 -4.07 -4.19 9.38
C LEU A 203 -2.83 -4.27 10.29
N CYS A 204 -2.23 -3.14 10.63
CA CYS A 204 -1.17 -3.08 11.63
C CYS A 204 -1.75 -3.18 13.03
N ASP A 205 -0.89 -3.52 13.99
CA ASP A 205 -1.20 -3.38 15.40
C ASP A 205 -1.52 -1.90 15.70
N LEU A 206 -2.62 -1.66 16.42
CA LEU A 206 -3.06 -0.31 16.78
C LEU A 206 -2.36 0.22 18.04
N GLU A 207 -1.72 -0.66 18.79
CA GLU A 207 -0.95 -0.35 20.01
C GLU A 207 0.44 -0.99 19.94
N PRO A 208 1.27 -0.63 18.96
CA PRO A 208 2.57 -1.26 18.81
C PRO A 208 3.50 -0.89 19.97
N GLU A 209 4.25 -1.87 20.46
CA GLU A 209 5.22 -1.73 21.56
C GLU A 209 6.55 -1.05 21.13
N TYR A 210 6.52 0.02 20.33
CA TYR A 210 7.75 0.72 19.90
C TYR A 210 7.65 2.24 19.97
#